data_526740f6ac392d990dda6e6329ef5bbe
#
_entry.id   526740f6ac392d990dda6e6329ef5bbe
#
_cell.length_a   1.000
_cell.length_b   1.000
_cell.length_c   1.000
_cell.angle_alpha   90.00
_cell.angle_beta   90.00
_cell.angle_gamma   90.00
#
_symmetry.space_group_name_H-M   'P 1'
#
loop_
_entity.id
_entity.type
_entity.pdbx_description
1 polymer ?
#
loop_
_entity_poly.entity_id
_entity_poly.type
_entity_poly.pdbx_seq_one_letter_code
_entity_poly.pdbx_strand_id
1 'polypeptide(L)'
;MHRRLDHVAERGAVREEACPLGLAPTASTAAAMALGDALAMALLEARGFTAEDFARSHPGGSLGRKLLTHVRDVMRTGSAVPIVTPAATLAQALFEITGKGMGMTAVVNADGTLAGMFTDGDLRRCLPKVTDFNAARVADFMTRTPVTIAPSEMAVEAVSLLETQRKTQLLVVDVNGQLVGALHMHDLLRAKVV
;
A
#
# COMPACT_ATOMS: atom_id res chain seq x y z
N MET A 1 -36.55 12.66 30.20
CA MET A 1 -35.69 12.60 29.00
C MET A 1 -35.75 13.85 28.14
N HIS A 2 -36.84 14.65 28.14
CA HIS A 2 -36.95 15.92 27.40
C HIS A 2 -36.03 17.06 27.88
N ARG A 3 -35.81 17.23 29.18
CA ARG A 3 -35.01 18.37 29.75
C ARG A 3 -33.53 18.44 29.28
N ARG A 4 -32.92 17.34 28.83
CA ARG A 4 -31.53 17.36 28.33
C ARG A 4 -31.41 17.86 26.90
N LEU A 5 -32.44 17.68 26.07
CA LEU A 5 -32.46 18.16 24.70
C LEU A 5 -32.66 19.67 24.64
N ASP A 6 -33.49 20.22 25.54
CA ASP A 6 -33.74 21.65 25.62
C ASP A 6 -32.45 22.43 25.98
N HIS A 7 -31.59 21.90 26.85
CA HIS A 7 -30.30 22.50 27.19
C HIS A 7 -29.28 22.54 26.04
N VAL A 8 -29.32 21.57 25.13
CA VAL A 8 -28.46 21.53 23.94
C VAL A 8 -28.96 22.52 22.90
N ALA A 9 -30.27 22.66 22.74
CA ALA A 9 -30.88 23.64 21.84
C ALA A 9 -30.60 25.08 22.26
N GLU A 10 -30.68 25.39 23.57
CA GLU A 10 -30.36 26.72 24.11
C GLU A 10 -28.89 27.11 23.90
N ARG A 11 -27.94 26.18 23.97
CA ARG A 11 -26.50 26.44 23.75
C ARG A 11 -26.12 26.59 22.27
N GLY A 12 -26.95 26.11 21.35
CA GLY A 12 -26.79 26.27 19.90
C GLY A 12 -27.40 27.55 19.35
N ALA A 13 -28.10 28.37 20.18
CA ALA A 13 -28.72 29.61 19.74
C ALA A 13 -27.67 30.67 19.38
N VAL A 14 -27.85 31.34 18.25
CA VAL A 14 -27.05 32.49 17.83
C VAL A 14 -27.78 33.77 18.18
N ARG A 15 -27.03 34.84 18.46
CA ARG A 15 -27.63 36.16 18.83
C ARG A 15 -28.26 36.86 17.63
N GLU A 16 -27.67 36.69 16.46
CA GLU A 16 -28.01 37.41 15.26
C GLU A 16 -27.60 36.56 14.04
N GLU A 17 -28.43 36.61 12.99
CA GLU A 17 -28.09 36.00 11.70
C GLU A 17 -27.14 36.94 10.93
N ALA A 18 -26.22 36.36 10.14
CA ALA A 18 -25.32 37.12 9.29
C ALA A 18 -26.00 37.70 8.04
N CYS A 19 -27.24 37.31 7.77
CA CYS A 19 -28.02 37.85 6.67
C CYS A 19 -28.37 39.33 6.91
N PRO A 20 -28.04 40.26 5.98
CA PRO A 20 -28.31 41.69 6.15
C PRO A 20 -29.80 42.04 6.37
N LEU A 21 -30.70 41.16 5.91
CA LEU A 21 -32.16 41.32 6.10
C LEU A 21 -32.68 40.56 7.32
N GLY A 22 -31.83 39.82 8.04
CA GLY A 22 -32.22 39.00 9.19
C GLY A 22 -33.23 37.89 8.89
N LEU A 23 -33.43 37.53 7.61
CA LEU A 23 -34.47 36.58 7.17
C LEU A 23 -33.92 35.18 6.86
N ALA A 24 -32.69 35.09 6.37
CA ALA A 24 -32.10 33.81 5.97
C ALA A 24 -31.29 33.23 7.12
N PRO A 25 -31.46 31.93 7.47
CA PRO A 25 -30.63 31.25 8.44
C PRO A 25 -29.19 31.13 7.89
N THR A 26 -28.24 31.68 8.59
CA THR A 26 -26.82 31.71 8.23
C THR A 26 -25.95 31.31 9.44
N ALA A 27 -25.85 32.19 10.44
CA ALA A 27 -25.10 31.91 11.66
C ALA A 27 -25.72 30.73 12.44
N SER A 28 -27.05 30.63 12.50
CA SER A 28 -27.75 29.49 13.13
C SER A 28 -27.48 28.18 12.41
N THR A 29 -27.44 28.18 11.10
CA THR A 29 -27.10 26.98 10.30
C THR A 29 -25.65 26.54 10.58
N ALA A 30 -24.71 27.48 10.57
CA ALA A 30 -23.30 27.19 10.87
C ALA A 30 -23.13 26.62 12.30
N ALA A 31 -23.80 27.21 13.28
CA ALA A 31 -23.77 26.74 14.66
C ALA A 31 -24.38 25.33 14.80
N ALA A 32 -25.51 25.07 14.13
CA ALA A 32 -26.16 23.76 14.14
C ALA A 32 -25.28 22.68 13.49
N MET A 33 -24.61 23.00 12.38
CA MET A 33 -23.66 22.09 11.73
C MET A 33 -22.46 21.79 12.65
N ALA A 34 -21.84 22.81 13.23
CA ALA A 34 -20.71 22.64 14.13
C ALA A 34 -21.08 21.79 15.36
N LEU A 35 -22.27 22.00 15.94
CA LEU A 35 -22.77 21.20 17.04
C LEU A 35 -23.05 19.75 16.63
N GLY A 36 -23.61 19.55 15.45
CA GLY A 36 -23.84 18.23 14.87
C GLY A 36 -22.55 17.46 14.65
N ASP A 37 -21.52 18.10 14.10
CA ASP A 37 -20.20 17.52 13.89
C ASP A 37 -19.53 17.19 15.24
N ALA A 38 -19.58 18.09 16.23
CA ALA A 38 -19.03 17.82 17.55
C ALA A 38 -19.71 16.62 18.22
N LEU A 39 -21.03 16.50 18.10
CA LEU A 39 -21.78 15.37 18.63
C LEU A 39 -21.43 14.07 17.88
N ALA A 40 -21.29 14.14 16.56
CA ALA A 40 -20.87 13.00 15.74
C ALA A 40 -19.48 12.49 16.15
N MET A 41 -18.52 13.40 16.35
CA MET A 41 -17.17 13.04 16.81
C MET A 41 -17.19 12.41 18.20
N ALA A 42 -17.94 12.99 19.14
CA ALA A 42 -18.09 12.42 20.49
C ALA A 42 -18.74 11.01 20.45
N LEU A 43 -19.70 10.78 19.56
CA LEU A 43 -20.32 9.48 19.39
C LEU A 43 -19.37 8.46 18.73
N LEU A 44 -18.56 8.86 17.77
CA LEU A 44 -17.53 8.03 17.16
C LEU A 44 -16.53 7.53 18.23
N GLU A 45 -16.04 8.46 19.05
CA GLU A 45 -15.12 8.14 20.14
C GLU A 45 -15.78 7.22 21.19
N ALA A 46 -16.99 7.53 21.64
CA ALA A 46 -17.72 6.73 22.60
C ALA A 46 -18.06 5.31 22.12
N ARG A 47 -18.15 5.10 20.80
CA ARG A 47 -18.39 3.79 20.18
C ARG A 47 -17.11 3.04 19.84
N GLY A 48 -15.95 3.65 20.03
CA GLY A 48 -14.66 3.07 19.60
C GLY A 48 -14.59 2.88 18.07
N PHE A 49 -15.27 3.74 17.28
CA PHE A 49 -15.33 3.63 15.83
C PHE A 49 -13.94 3.87 15.22
N THR A 50 -13.49 2.90 14.42
CA THR A 50 -12.14 2.88 13.87
C THR A 50 -12.10 3.39 12.43
N ALA A 51 -10.88 3.67 11.94
CA ALA A 51 -10.64 3.96 10.51
C ALA A 51 -11.08 2.80 9.60
N GLU A 52 -10.97 1.56 10.10
CA GLU A 52 -11.41 0.36 9.39
C GLU A 52 -12.94 0.30 9.26
N ASP A 53 -13.69 0.67 10.30
CA ASP A 53 -15.15 0.75 10.27
C ASP A 53 -15.61 1.85 9.30
N PHE A 54 -14.90 2.98 9.26
CA PHE A 54 -15.15 4.03 8.28
C PHE A 54 -14.92 3.52 6.85
N ALA A 55 -13.82 2.84 6.61
CA ALA A 55 -13.48 2.28 5.30
C ALA A 55 -14.52 1.24 4.84
N ARG A 56 -15.01 0.38 5.73
CA ARG A 56 -16.09 -0.58 5.45
C ARG A 56 -17.40 0.11 5.07
N SER A 57 -17.68 1.28 5.66
CA SER A 57 -18.87 2.08 5.33
C SER A 57 -18.75 2.78 3.97
N HIS A 58 -17.51 2.99 3.47
CA HIS A 58 -17.21 3.69 2.22
C HIS A 58 -16.24 2.92 1.31
N PRO A 59 -16.53 1.66 0.94
CA PRO A 59 -15.55 0.77 0.29
C PRO A 59 -15.11 1.26 -1.10
N GLY A 60 -15.96 1.98 -1.80
CA GLY A 60 -15.67 2.54 -3.14
C GLY A 60 -14.84 3.83 -3.15
N GLY A 61 -14.65 4.47 -2.00
CA GLY A 61 -13.87 5.70 -1.86
C GLY A 61 -12.35 5.49 -1.93
N SER A 62 -11.60 6.55 -2.24
CA SER A 62 -10.13 6.51 -2.21
C SER A 62 -9.59 6.13 -0.83
N LEU A 63 -10.21 6.65 0.22
CA LEU A 63 -9.85 6.36 1.60
C LEU A 63 -10.14 4.89 1.97
N GLY A 64 -11.27 4.34 1.53
CA GLY A 64 -11.62 2.93 1.75
C GLY A 64 -10.60 1.99 1.12
N ARG A 65 -10.21 2.24 -0.13
CA ARG A 65 -9.14 1.47 -0.79
C ARG A 65 -7.81 1.54 -0.04
N LYS A 66 -7.38 2.73 0.38
CA LYS A 66 -6.14 2.90 1.14
C LYS A 66 -6.12 2.13 2.46
N LEU A 67 -7.27 2.06 3.15
CA LEU A 67 -7.40 1.47 4.48
C LEU A 67 -7.81 -0.02 4.48
N LEU A 68 -8.16 -0.61 3.34
CA LEU A 68 -8.64 -2.00 3.27
C LEU A 68 -7.83 -2.88 2.32
N THR A 69 -7.01 -2.31 1.43
CA THR A 69 -6.25 -3.10 0.46
C THR A 69 -4.96 -3.60 1.10
N HIS A 70 -4.78 -4.92 1.09
CA HIS A 70 -3.54 -5.56 1.53
C HIS A 70 -2.61 -5.84 0.33
N VAL A 71 -1.35 -6.12 0.63
CA VAL A 71 -0.35 -6.51 -0.37
C VAL A 71 -0.80 -7.72 -1.17
N ARG A 72 -1.39 -8.75 -0.51
CA ARG A 72 -1.93 -9.96 -1.16
C ARG A 72 -3.00 -9.70 -2.21
N ASP A 73 -3.74 -8.57 -2.11
CA ASP A 73 -4.85 -8.24 -3.00
C ASP A 73 -4.35 -7.62 -4.31
N VAL A 74 -3.11 -7.13 -4.35
CA VAL A 74 -2.52 -6.38 -5.47
C VAL A 74 -1.21 -6.97 -5.99
N MET A 75 -0.58 -7.88 -5.25
CA MET A 75 0.66 -8.52 -5.68
C MET A 75 0.45 -9.45 -6.87
N ARG A 76 1.50 -9.62 -7.68
CA ARG A 76 1.56 -10.67 -8.69
C ARG A 76 1.90 -11.99 -8.03
N THR A 77 1.31 -13.07 -8.52
CA THR A 77 1.49 -14.44 -7.99
C THR A 77 1.75 -15.44 -9.11
N GLY A 78 2.20 -16.63 -8.74
CA GLY A 78 2.38 -17.75 -9.66
C GLY A 78 3.26 -17.40 -10.85
N SER A 79 2.80 -17.72 -12.07
CA SER A 79 3.57 -17.52 -13.30
C SER A 79 3.83 -16.04 -13.66
N ALA A 80 3.17 -15.08 -13.02
CA ALA A 80 3.42 -13.66 -13.24
C ALA A 80 4.64 -13.12 -12.46
N VAL A 81 5.17 -13.90 -11.52
CA VAL A 81 6.39 -13.54 -10.76
C VAL A 81 7.60 -14.06 -11.51
N PRO A 82 8.61 -13.20 -11.80
CA PRO A 82 9.87 -13.66 -12.37
C PRO A 82 10.69 -14.40 -11.32
N ILE A 83 11.01 -15.65 -11.59
CA ILE A 83 11.73 -16.53 -10.66
C ILE A 83 12.83 -17.28 -11.39
N VAL A 84 14.01 -17.33 -10.78
CA VAL A 84 15.11 -18.19 -11.21
C VAL A 84 15.73 -18.90 -10.00
N THR A 85 16.48 -19.97 -10.24
CA THR A 85 17.28 -20.63 -9.19
C THR A 85 18.64 -19.93 -9.03
N PRO A 86 19.35 -20.11 -7.89
CA PRO A 86 20.71 -19.57 -7.71
C PRO A 86 21.70 -20.04 -8.79
N ALA A 87 21.49 -21.24 -9.34
CA ALA A 87 22.32 -21.82 -10.39
C ALA A 87 22.00 -21.30 -11.80
N ALA A 88 20.93 -20.54 -11.97
CA ALA A 88 20.57 -19.98 -13.27
C ALA A 88 21.66 -19.02 -13.78
N THR A 89 21.78 -18.94 -15.11
CA THR A 89 22.69 -18.00 -15.75
C THR A 89 22.14 -16.59 -15.76
N LEU A 90 22.98 -15.59 -15.93
CA LEU A 90 22.51 -14.21 -16.11
C LEU A 90 21.62 -14.06 -17.36
N ALA A 91 21.90 -14.80 -18.43
CA ALA A 91 21.04 -14.80 -19.62
C ALA A 91 19.61 -15.31 -19.30
N GLN A 92 19.49 -16.37 -18.50
CA GLN A 92 18.19 -16.88 -18.05
C GLN A 92 17.46 -15.86 -17.15
N ALA A 93 18.19 -15.22 -16.21
CA ALA A 93 17.64 -14.18 -15.36
C ALA A 93 17.10 -12.98 -16.18
N LEU A 94 17.84 -12.54 -17.20
CA LEU A 94 17.42 -11.47 -18.10
C LEU A 94 16.18 -11.85 -18.94
N PHE A 95 16.09 -13.10 -19.38
CA PHE A 95 14.92 -13.60 -20.09
C PHE A 95 13.66 -13.50 -19.19
N GLU A 96 13.76 -13.93 -17.94
CA GLU A 96 12.65 -13.82 -16.96
C GLU A 96 12.27 -12.36 -16.67
N ILE A 97 13.25 -11.49 -16.42
CA ILE A 97 13.02 -10.05 -16.15
C ILE A 97 12.26 -9.41 -17.33
N THR A 98 12.73 -9.66 -18.57
CA THR A 98 12.16 -9.07 -19.77
C THR A 98 10.77 -9.64 -20.06
N GLY A 99 10.61 -10.95 -19.95
CA GLY A 99 9.35 -11.62 -20.23
C GLY A 99 8.22 -11.26 -19.28
N LYS A 100 8.52 -10.96 -18.02
CA LYS A 100 7.52 -10.61 -16.98
C LYS A 100 7.39 -9.09 -16.77
N GLY A 101 8.30 -8.29 -17.29
CA GLY A 101 8.22 -6.82 -17.25
C GLY A 101 8.21 -6.24 -15.84
N MET A 102 9.01 -6.80 -14.92
CA MET A 102 9.12 -6.30 -13.54
C MET A 102 10.44 -5.58 -13.24
N GLY A 103 11.41 -5.58 -14.18
CA GLY A 103 12.74 -5.00 -13.94
C GLY A 103 13.56 -5.73 -12.87
N MET A 104 13.09 -6.89 -12.41
CA MET A 104 13.78 -7.75 -11.44
C MET A 104 13.35 -9.21 -11.59
N THR A 105 14.13 -10.14 -11.03
CA THR A 105 13.72 -11.53 -10.80
C THR A 105 14.07 -11.95 -9.37
N ALA A 106 13.20 -12.73 -8.76
CA ALA A 106 13.48 -13.40 -7.49
C ALA A 106 14.42 -14.57 -7.73
N VAL A 107 15.40 -14.75 -6.85
CA VAL A 107 16.26 -15.93 -6.82
C VAL A 107 15.80 -16.80 -5.68
N VAL A 108 15.33 -18.02 -6.00
CA VAL A 108 14.63 -18.89 -5.06
C VAL A 108 15.32 -20.24 -4.96
N ASN A 109 15.49 -20.72 -3.75
CA ASN A 109 16.06 -22.04 -3.46
C ASN A 109 15.09 -23.17 -3.88
N ALA A 110 15.57 -24.39 -3.92
CA ALA A 110 14.78 -25.57 -4.28
C ALA A 110 13.62 -25.84 -3.30
N ASP A 111 13.74 -25.38 -2.04
CA ASP A 111 12.71 -25.47 -1.01
C ASP A 111 11.69 -24.33 -1.06
N GLY A 112 11.78 -23.42 -2.03
CA GLY A 112 10.89 -22.26 -2.19
C GLY A 112 11.27 -21.02 -1.38
N THR A 113 12.32 -21.10 -0.55
CA THR A 113 12.79 -19.95 0.23
C THR A 113 13.52 -18.92 -0.64
N LEU A 114 13.38 -17.64 -0.27
CA LEU A 114 14.02 -16.55 -0.99
C LEU A 114 15.54 -16.55 -0.72
N ALA A 115 16.36 -16.74 -1.77
CA ALA A 115 17.81 -16.64 -1.72
C ALA A 115 18.33 -15.22 -2.01
N GLY A 116 17.57 -14.44 -2.78
CA GLY A 116 17.96 -13.10 -3.17
C GLY A 116 17.10 -12.52 -4.29
N MET A 117 17.55 -11.40 -4.85
CA MET A 117 16.91 -10.69 -5.96
C MET A 117 17.98 -10.21 -6.94
N PHE A 118 17.68 -10.29 -8.24
CA PHE A 118 18.53 -9.71 -9.28
C PHE A 118 17.71 -8.72 -10.10
N THR A 119 18.24 -7.50 -10.27
CA THR A 119 17.53 -6.37 -10.88
C THR A 119 18.31 -5.83 -12.09
N ASP A 120 17.66 -4.95 -12.89
CA ASP A 120 18.31 -4.17 -13.94
C ASP A 120 19.49 -3.32 -13.41
N GLY A 121 19.40 -2.90 -12.13
CA GLY A 121 20.49 -2.22 -11.43
C GLY A 121 21.69 -3.14 -11.16
N ASP A 122 21.44 -4.39 -10.78
CA ASP A 122 22.48 -5.40 -10.59
C ASP A 122 23.13 -5.75 -11.92
N LEU A 123 22.32 -5.90 -12.97
CA LEU A 123 22.82 -6.10 -14.34
C LEU A 123 23.80 -5.00 -14.75
N ARG A 124 23.43 -3.74 -14.61
CA ARG A 124 24.31 -2.61 -14.94
C ARG A 124 25.64 -2.64 -14.16
N ARG A 125 25.60 -3.08 -12.92
CA ARG A 125 26.80 -3.22 -12.07
C ARG A 125 27.71 -4.38 -12.46
N CYS A 126 27.15 -5.47 -12.99
CA CYS A 126 27.91 -6.63 -13.40
C CYS A 126 28.44 -6.56 -14.85
N LEU A 127 27.86 -5.73 -15.73
CA LEU A 127 28.27 -5.58 -17.12
C LEU A 127 29.81 -5.45 -17.35
N PRO A 128 30.53 -4.61 -16.60
CA PRO A 128 31.99 -4.48 -16.80
C PRO A 128 32.78 -5.71 -16.35
N LYS A 129 32.17 -6.63 -15.59
CA LYS A 129 32.83 -7.78 -14.94
C LYS A 129 32.50 -9.10 -15.63
N VAL A 130 31.51 -9.13 -16.50
CA VAL A 130 30.97 -10.36 -17.12
C VAL A 130 31.25 -10.32 -18.62
N THR A 131 32.02 -11.29 -19.08
CA THR A 131 32.30 -11.48 -20.51
C THR A 131 31.35 -12.49 -21.16
N ASP A 132 30.81 -13.44 -20.37
CA ASP A 132 29.86 -14.45 -20.85
C ASP A 132 28.66 -14.59 -19.92
N PHE A 133 27.53 -14.08 -20.36
CA PHE A 133 26.25 -14.13 -19.63
C PHE A 133 25.64 -15.55 -19.56
N ASN A 134 26.05 -16.45 -20.43
CA ASN A 134 25.60 -17.84 -20.41
C ASN A 134 26.41 -18.70 -19.40
N ALA A 135 27.61 -18.28 -19.03
CA ALA A 135 28.43 -18.96 -18.04
C ALA A 135 28.27 -18.36 -16.62
N ALA A 136 28.09 -17.05 -16.51
CA ALA A 136 27.99 -16.34 -15.23
C ALA A 136 26.68 -16.72 -14.50
N ARG A 137 26.78 -17.00 -13.19
CA ARG A 137 25.63 -17.40 -12.36
C ARG A 137 25.02 -16.19 -11.67
N VAL A 138 23.67 -16.17 -11.58
CA VAL A 138 22.94 -15.09 -10.92
C VAL A 138 23.31 -14.95 -9.45
N ALA A 139 23.62 -16.05 -8.77
CA ALA A 139 24.01 -16.08 -7.36
C ALA A 139 25.26 -15.24 -7.03
N ASP A 140 26.14 -15.02 -8.03
CA ASP A 140 27.39 -14.25 -7.86
C ASP A 140 27.17 -12.74 -7.90
N PHE A 141 26.02 -12.30 -8.42
CA PHE A 141 25.72 -10.89 -8.68
C PHE A 141 24.43 -10.40 -8.03
N MET A 142 23.61 -11.29 -7.48
CA MET A 142 22.32 -10.96 -6.85
C MET A 142 22.50 -10.18 -5.55
N THR A 143 21.48 -9.39 -5.20
CA THR A 143 21.31 -8.84 -3.86
C THR A 143 20.77 -9.95 -2.95
N ARG A 144 21.56 -10.39 -1.94
CA ARG A 144 21.22 -11.52 -1.07
C ARG A 144 20.16 -11.21 -0.01
N THR A 145 20.07 -9.96 0.40
CA THR A 145 19.12 -9.47 1.42
C THR A 145 18.23 -8.37 0.80
N PRO A 146 17.32 -8.74 -0.12
CA PRO A 146 16.41 -7.76 -0.69
C PRO A 146 15.41 -7.27 0.35
N VAL A 147 14.87 -6.07 0.13
CA VAL A 147 13.73 -5.58 0.92
C VAL A 147 12.50 -6.40 0.54
N THR A 148 11.83 -6.92 1.54
CA THR A 148 10.62 -7.75 1.40
C THR A 148 9.47 -7.17 2.21
N ILE A 149 8.26 -7.63 1.93
CA ILE A 149 7.05 -7.28 2.66
C ILE A 149 6.18 -8.52 2.85
N ALA A 150 5.40 -8.55 3.94
CA ALA A 150 4.47 -9.66 4.17
C ALA A 150 3.16 -9.47 3.36
N PRO A 151 2.50 -10.55 2.95
CA PRO A 151 1.24 -10.47 2.20
C PRO A 151 0.08 -9.88 3.02
N SER A 152 0.17 -9.92 4.34
CA SER A 152 -0.81 -9.35 5.28
C SER A 152 -0.68 -7.85 5.51
N GLU A 153 0.46 -7.25 5.14
CA GLU A 153 0.68 -5.82 5.29
C GLU A 153 -0.26 -5.02 4.40
N MET A 154 -0.50 -3.77 4.79
CA MET A 154 -1.34 -2.86 4.01
C MET A 154 -0.61 -2.41 2.73
N ALA A 155 -1.34 -2.27 1.65
CA ALA A 155 -0.76 -1.80 0.38
C ALA A 155 -0.17 -0.38 0.47
N VAL A 156 -0.68 0.47 1.36
CA VAL A 156 -0.09 1.80 1.65
C VAL A 156 1.28 1.71 2.32
N GLU A 157 1.51 0.67 3.12
CA GLU A 157 2.81 0.42 3.74
C GLU A 157 3.83 -0.01 2.71
N ALA A 158 3.40 -0.81 1.70
CA ALA A 158 4.26 -1.13 0.55
C ALA A 158 4.67 0.14 -0.22
N VAL A 159 3.76 1.11 -0.41
CA VAL A 159 4.09 2.41 -1.03
C VAL A 159 5.15 3.14 -0.22
N SER A 160 4.92 3.31 1.08
CA SER A 160 5.85 4.00 1.99
C SER A 160 7.24 3.32 2.01
N LEU A 161 7.27 1.98 1.99
CA LEU A 161 8.51 1.22 1.95
C LEU A 161 9.26 1.42 0.62
N LEU A 162 8.56 1.39 -0.52
CA LEU A 162 9.14 1.65 -1.84
C LEU A 162 9.75 3.05 -1.93
N GLU A 163 9.04 4.07 -1.44
CA GLU A 163 9.50 5.46 -1.42
C GLU A 163 10.72 5.64 -0.52
N THR A 164 10.65 5.17 0.73
CA THR A 164 11.72 5.28 1.71
C THR A 164 13.00 4.58 1.24
N GLN A 165 12.86 3.40 0.64
CA GLN A 165 13.97 2.62 0.13
C GLN A 165 14.40 3.01 -1.29
N ARG A 166 13.71 3.96 -1.93
CA ARG A 166 13.93 4.39 -3.33
C ARG A 166 13.94 3.21 -4.30
N LYS A 167 12.98 2.31 -4.13
CA LYS A 167 12.79 1.11 -4.95
C LYS A 167 11.47 1.21 -5.73
N THR A 168 11.34 0.40 -6.77
CA THR A 168 10.11 0.29 -7.56
C THR A 168 9.48 -1.10 -7.46
N GLN A 169 10.18 -2.07 -6.86
CA GLN A 169 9.74 -3.44 -6.71
C GLN A 169 9.99 -3.95 -5.28
N LEU A 170 9.10 -4.84 -4.81
CA LEU A 170 9.25 -5.61 -3.58
C LEU A 170 8.98 -7.08 -3.85
N LEU A 171 9.69 -7.95 -3.16
CA LEU A 171 9.33 -9.36 -3.06
C LEU A 171 8.43 -9.57 -1.86
N VAL A 172 7.40 -10.39 -2.04
CA VAL A 172 6.44 -10.71 -0.98
C VAL A 172 6.76 -12.09 -0.44
N VAL A 173 7.05 -12.15 0.85
CA VAL A 173 7.42 -13.40 1.54
C VAL A 173 6.49 -13.68 2.71
N ASP A 174 6.23 -14.94 2.95
CA ASP A 174 5.47 -15.38 4.12
C ASP A 174 6.33 -15.44 5.40
N VAL A 175 5.71 -15.86 6.50
CA VAL A 175 6.37 -16.00 7.82
C VAL A 175 7.48 -17.05 7.84
N ASN A 176 7.50 -17.96 6.86
CA ASN A 176 8.52 -19.01 6.72
C ASN A 176 9.65 -18.61 5.76
N GLY A 177 9.62 -17.36 5.23
CA GLY A 177 10.58 -16.89 4.23
C GLY A 177 10.35 -17.43 2.82
N GLN A 178 9.17 -18.03 2.56
CA GLN A 178 8.78 -18.52 1.24
C GLN A 178 8.35 -17.35 0.35
N LEU A 179 8.80 -17.37 -0.90
CA LEU A 179 8.33 -16.39 -1.89
C LEU A 179 6.88 -16.70 -2.26
N VAL A 180 5.95 -15.79 -1.95
CA VAL A 180 4.52 -15.92 -2.26
C VAL A 180 4.06 -14.96 -3.35
N GLY A 181 4.85 -13.92 -3.66
CA GLY A 181 4.51 -12.95 -4.69
C GLY A 181 5.57 -11.90 -4.93
N ALA A 182 5.24 -10.97 -5.82
CA ALA A 182 6.04 -9.79 -6.10
C ALA A 182 5.13 -8.60 -6.39
N LEU A 183 5.60 -7.39 -6.05
CA LEU A 183 4.84 -6.16 -6.17
C LEU A 183 5.69 -5.11 -6.90
N HIS A 184 5.08 -4.47 -7.88
CA HIS A 184 5.66 -3.32 -8.57
C HIS A 184 4.85 -2.06 -8.25
N MET A 185 5.49 -0.89 -8.19
CA MET A 185 4.81 0.40 -7.95
C MET A 185 3.61 0.62 -8.90
N HIS A 186 3.72 0.18 -10.17
CA HIS A 186 2.62 0.27 -11.12
C HIS A 186 1.39 -0.58 -10.73
N ASP A 187 1.58 -1.67 -10.00
CA ASP A 187 0.47 -2.50 -9.53
C ASP A 187 -0.32 -1.76 -8.45
N LEU A 188 0.37 -1.02 -7.56
CA LEU A 188 -0.23 -0.13 -6.54
C LEU A 188 -0.96 1.06 -7.16
N LEU A 189 -0.37 1.70 -8.19
CA LEU A 189 -1.02 2.78 -8.95
C LEU A 189 -2.29 2.29 -9.65
N ARG A 190 -2.25 1.12 -10.29
CA ARG A 190 -3.40 0.52 -10.96
C ARG A 190 -4.52 0.18 -9.97
N ALA A 191 -4.17 -0.25 -8.77
CA ALA A 191 -5.11 -0.52 -7.67
C ALA A 191 -5.64 0.78 -7.02
N LYS A 192 -5.15 1.95 -7.43
CA LYS A 192 -5.52 3.27 -6.86
C LYS A 192 -5.30 3.35 -5.34
N VAL A 193 -4.23 2.74 -4.87
CA VAL A 193 -3.77 2.82 -3.48
C VAL A 193 -3.03 4.13 -3.24
N VAL A 194 -2.44 4.69 -4.27
CA VAL A 194 -1.77 6.01 -4.32
C VAL A 194 -2.55 6.97 -5.18
#